data_124efc4d7faef9a99e65fc67129a69e3
#
_entry.id   124efc4d7faef9a99e65fc67129a69e3
#
_cell.length_a   1.000
_cell.length_b   1.000
_cell.length_c   1.000
_cell.angle_alpha   90.00
_cell.angle_beta   90.00
_cell.angle_gamma   90.00
#
_symmetry.space_group_name_H-M   'P 1'
#
loop_
_entity.id
_entity.type
_entity.pdbx_description
1 polymer ?
#
loop_
_entity_poly.entity_id
_entity_poly.type
_entity_poly.pdbx_seq_one_letter_code
_entity_poly.pdbx_strand_id
1 'polypeptide(L)'
;HAEAIIVSDYSYEYSHWNAVESLGDWLKREKVPGITGIDTRELTKVLREHGVMMGKIVFENEELRMKNEEFPSYSDINYVDQVSCKEIIHYFPSGTSSHSAANSSFFIPHSSLKKVVLVDCGVKTNIIRCLLKRNVEVIRVPWDYDYNGLEFDGLFISNGPGDPDTCDAAVQNIRKAMANEKLPIFGICMGNQ
;
A
#
# COMPACT_ATOMS: atom_id res chain seq x y z
N HIS A 1 6.09 -1.62 -5.34
CA HIS A 1 5.85 -2.28 -6.63
C HIS A 1 5.95 -3.79 -6.44
N ALA A 2 5.32 -4.57 -7.34
CA ALA A 2 5.50 -6.01 -7.36
C ALA A 2 6.90 -6.35 -7.89
N GLU A 3 7.52 -7.38 -7.34
CA GLU A 3 8.82 -7.88 -7.80
C GLU A 3 8.71 -8.61 -9.14
N ALA A 4 7.55 -9.22 -9.41
CA ALA A 4 7.24 -9.89 -10.66
C ALA A 4 5.72 -9.99 -10.85
N ILE A 5 5.31 -10.24 -12.10
CA ILE A 5 3.92 -10.53 -12.45
C ILE A 5 3.85 -11.91 -13.13
N ILE A 6 2.92 -12.74 -12.66
CA ILE A 6 2.64 -14.05 -13.25
C ILE A 6 1.22 -14.03 -13.80
N VAL A 7 1.06 -14.36 -15.09
CA VAL A 7 -0.22 -14.43 -15.77
C VAL A 7 -0.36 -15.75 -16.53
N SER A 8 -1.58 -16.27 -16.67
CA SER A 8 -1.84 -17.45 -17.51
C SER A 8 -1.63 -17.11 -18.98
N ASP A 9 -2.27 -16.02 -19.41
CA ASP A 9 -2.23 -15.54 -20.79
C ASP A 9 -1.86 -14.06 -20.82
N TYR A 10 -1.11 -13.65 -21.85
CA TYR A 10 -0.70 -12.29 -22.04
C TYR A 10 -1.32 -11.71 -23.33
N SER A 11 -2.02 -10.57 -23.18
CA SER A 11 -2.54 -9.80 -24.33
C SER A 11 -1.51 -8.78 -24.78
N TYR A 12 -1.00 -8.93 -25.99
CA TYR A 12 -0.03 -8.00 -26.59
C TYR A 12 -0.63 -6.64 -26.90
N GLU A 13 -1.94 -6.62 -27.19
CA GLU A 13 -2.68 -5.40 -27.46
C GLU A 13 -3.59 -5.05 -26.28
N TYR A 14 -3.73 -3.77 -26.02
CA TYR A 14 -4.65 -3.28 -25.00
C TYR A 14 -5.88 -2.63 -25.65
N SER A 15 -7.05 -2.88 -25.08
CA SER A 15 -8.33 -2.39 -25.60
C SER A 15 -9.12 -1.52 -24.63
N HIS A 16 -8.63 -1.38 -23.39
CA HIS A 16 -9.33 -0.58 -22.39
C HIS A 16 -9.31 0.90 -22.77
N TRP A 17 -10.48 1.55 -22.80
CA TRP A 17 -10.68 2.94 -23.25
C TRP A 17 -9.81 3.98 -22.52
N ASN A 18 -9.35 3.69 -21.32
CA ASN A 18 -8.50 4.57 -20.49
C ASN A 18 -7.03 4.10 -20.42
N ALA A 19 -6.65 3.12 -21.22
CA ALA A 19 -5.27 2.65 -21.26
C ALA A 19 -4.39 3.63 -22.06
N VAL A 20 -3.20 3.89 -21.57
CA VAL A 20 -2.22 4.80 -22.18
C VAL A 20 -1.00 4.07 -22.74
N GLU A 21 -0.77 2.85 -22.30
CA GLU A 21 0.34 1.98 -22.72
C GLU A 21 -0.03 0.50 -22.52
N SER A 22 0.73 -0.41 -23.15
CA SER A 22 0.57 -1.84 -22.92
C SER A 22 1.14 -2.25 -21.56
N LEU A 23 0.65 -3.37 -21.00
CA LEU A 23 1.23 -3.93 -19.78
C LEU A 23 2.73 -4.25 -19.95
N GLY A 24 3.12 -4.75 -21.14
CA GLY A 24 4.50 -5.08 -21.42
C GLY A 24 5.42 -3.86 -21.45
N ASP A 25 4.96 -2.73 -22.00
CA ASP A 25 5.73 -1.49 -21.99
C ASP A 25 5.84 -0.91 -20.60
N TRP A 26 4.76 -0.96 -19.81
CA TRP A 26 4.78 -0.59 -18.41
C TRP A 26 5.78 -1.45 -17.61
N LEU A 27 5.73 -2.78 -17.76
CA LEU A 27 6.65 -3.71 -17.08
C LEU A 27 8.11 -3.44 -17.44
N LYS A 28 8.41 -3.19 -18.72
CA LYS A 28 9.77 -2.82 -19.17
C LYS A 28 10.25 -1.52 -18.55
N ARG A 29 9.38 -0.49 -18.50
CA ARG A 29 9.68 0.80 -17.91
C ARG A 29 9.96 0.69 -16.41
N GLU A 30 9.15 -0.08 -15.70
CA GLU A 30 9.29 -0.30 -14.26
C GLU A 30 10.35 -1.37 -13.90
N LYS A 31 10.92 -2.05 -14.91
CA LYS A 31 11.89 -3.16 -14.75
C LYS A 31 11.34 -4.32 -13.93
N VAL A 32 10.06 -4.61 -14.09
CA VAL A 32 9.36 -5.72 -13.43
C VAL A 32 9.28 -6.90 -14.39
N PRO A 33 9.84 -8.08 -14.05
CA PRO A 33 9.72 -9.26 -14.89
C PRO A 33 8.28 -9.78 -14.94
N GLY A 34 7.88 -10.30 -16.10
CA GLY A 34 6.58 -10.94 -16.30
C GLY A 34 6.75 -12.37 -16.81
N ILE A 35 5.99 -13.30 -16.27
CA ILE A 35 5.93 -14.70 -16.69
C ILE A 35 4.53 -15.00 -17.21
N THR A 36 4.44 -15.63 -18.36
CA THR A 36 3.19 -16.10 -18.97
C THR A 36 3.21 -17.60 -19.21
N GLY A 37 2.04 -18.19 -19.42
CA GLY A 37 1.89 -19.61 -19.70
C GLY A 37 1.87 -20.51 -18.45
N ILE A 38 1.71 -19.93 -17.28
CA ILE A 38 1.56 -20.67 -16.02
C ILE A 38 0.07 -20.84 -15.69
N ASP A 39 -0.33 -22.03 -15.25
CA ASP A 39 -1.67 -22.23 -14.67
C ASP A 39 -1.79 -21.52 -13.32
N THR A 40 -2.18 -20.24 -13.39
CA THR A 40 -2.36 -19.38 -12.21
C THR A 40 -3.49 -19.86 -11.31
N ARG A 41 -4.44 -20.62 -11.84
CA ARG A 41 -5.54 -21.21 -11.06
C ARG A 41 -5.01 -22.35 -10.16
N GLU A 42 -4.18 -23.21 -10.71
CA GLU A 42 -3.56 -24.28 -9.94
C GLU A 42 -2.58 -23.71 -8.91
N LEU A 43 -1.76 -22.72 -9.31
CA LEU A 43 -0.90 -21.99 -8.37
C LEU A 43 -1.70 -21.40 -7.19
N THR A 44 -2.86 -20.81 -7.47
CA THR A 44 -3.74 -20.25 -6.42
C THR A 44 -4.26 -21.33 -5.48
N LYS A 45 -4.58 -22.54 -5.96
CA LYS A 45 -4.99 -23.64 -5.10
C LYS A 45 -3.87 -24.07 -4.16
N VAL A 46 -2.65 -24.23 -4.69
CA VAL A 46 -1.46 -24.55 -3.88
C VAL A 46 -1.27 -23.51 -2.77
N LEU A 47 -1.34 -22.22 -3.11
CA LEU A 47 -1.20 -21.14 -2.13
C LEU A 47 -2.34 -21.13 -1.08
N ARG A 48 -3.55 -21.53 -1.45
CA ARG A 48 -4.68 -21.64 -0.50
C ARG A 48 -4.52 -22.82 0.47
N GLU A 49 -3.91 -23.89 0.05
CA GLU A 49 -3.68 -25.08 0.88
C GLU A 49 -2.48 -24.91 1.82
N HIS A 50 -1.40 -24.28 1.33
CA HIS A 50 -0.14 -24.16 2.07
C HIS A 50 0.06 -22.77 2.71
N GLY A 51 -0.80 -21.82 2.44
CA GLY A 51 -0.61 -20.43 2.86
C GLY A 51 0.39 -19.67 1.97
N VAL A 52 1.00 -18.63 2.52
CA VAL A 52 1.99 -17.84 1.80
C VAL A 52 3.27 -18.65 1.57
N MET A 53 3.75 -18.66 0.34
CA MET A 53 4.97 -19.37 -0.06
C MET A 53 5.96 -18.39 -0.67
N MET A 54 7.23 -18.53 -0.30
CA MET A 54 8.31 -17.82 -0.99
C MET A 54 8.56 -18.46 -2.36
N GLY A 55 8.85 -17.62 -3.34
CA GLY A 55 9.14 -18.06 -4.71
C GLY A 55 10.29 -17.27 -5.31
N LYS A 56 11.01 -17.87 -6.24
CA LYS A 56 12.09 -17.23 -6.97
C LYS A 56 11.95 -17.48 -8.47
N ILE A 57 12.21 -16.46 -9.27
CA ILE A 57 12.32 -16.57 -10.72
C ILE A 57 13.78 -16.83 -11.03
N VAL A 58 14.05 -17.95 -11.71
CA VAL A 58 15.40 -18.38 -12.09
C VAL A 58 15.48 -18.40 -13.60
N PHE A 59 16.53 -17.82 -14.17
CA PHE A 59 16.83 -17.91 -15.59
C PHE A 59 17.74 -19.12 -15.83
N GLU A 60 17.58 -19.81 -16.97
CA GLU A 60 18.25 -21.08 -17.30
C GLU A 60 19.77 -21.11 -17.01
N ASN A 61 20.44 -19.99 -17.11
CA ASN A 61 21.89 -19.89 -16.86
C ASN A 61 22.28 -19.85 -15.37
N GLU A 62 21.32 -19.76 -14.46
CA GLU A 62 21.55 -19.64 -13.02
C GLU A 62 21.22 -20.90 -12.22
N GLU A 63 20.55 -21.88 -12.80
CA GLU A 63 20.12 -23.11 -12.12
C GLU A 63 21.24 -23.86 -11.41
N LEU A 64 22.46 -23.80 -11.93
CA LEU A 64 23.63 -24.51 -11.38
C LEU A 64 24.19 -23.88 -10.09
N ARG A 65 23.86 -22.62 -9.81
CA ARG A 65 24.36 -21.89 -8.64
C ARG A 65 23.44 -21.99 -7.41
N MET A 66 22.22 -22.49 -7.56
CA MET A 66 21.14 -22.25 -6.61
C MET A 66 20.73 -23.46 -5.75
N LYS A 67 21.47 -24.55 -5.78
CA LYS A 67 21.08 -25.80 -5.09
C LYS A 67 20.99 -25.73 -3.56
N ASN A 68 21.43 -24.62 -2.91
CA ASN A 68 21.50 -24.51 -1.46
C ASN A 68 21.08 -23.14 -0.89
N GLU A 69 20.29 -22.33 -1.59
CA GLU A 69 19.77 -21.10 -1.00
C GLU A 69 18.50 -21.41 -0.19
N GLU A 70 18.57 -21.30 1.12
CA GLU A 70 17.40 -21.31 1.99
C GLU A 70 16.69 -19.95 1.87
N PHE A 71 15.38 -19.97 1.61
CA PHE A 71 14.56 -18.77 1.66
C PHE A 71 14.34 -18.39 3.13
N PRO A 72 14.41 -17.10 3.47
CA PRO A 72 13.98 -16.65 4.78
C PRO A 72 12.52 -17.01 5.00
N SER A 73 12.14 -17.28 6.25
CA SER A 73 10.73 -17.50 6.56
C SER A 73 9.94 -16.22 6.26
N TYR A 74 8.77 -16.37 5.64
CA TYR A 74 7.88 -15.23 5.39
C TYR A 74 7.49 -14.49 6.67
N SER A 75 7.31 -15.22 7.77
CA SER A 75 6.98 -14.67 9.09
C SER A 75 8.10 -13.84 9.74
N ASP A 76 9.34 -13.98 9.27
CA ASP A 76 10.48 -13.26 9.84
C ASP A 76 10.70 -11.89 9.18
N ILE A 77 9.90 -11.57 8.16
CA ILE A 77 10.05 -10.35 7.37
C ILE A 77 8.91 -9.39 7.66
N ASN A 78 9.24 -8.21 8.20
CA ASN A 78 8.28 -7.11 8.28
C ASN A 78 8.19 -6.38 6.93
N TYR A 79 7.25 -6.83 6.09
CA TYR A 79 7.02 -6.21 4.78
C TYR A 79 6.39 -4.81 4.90
N VAL A 80 5.66 -4.53 5.97
CA VAL A 80 5.07 -3.21 6.21
C VAL A 80 6.16 -2.16 6.38
N ASP A 81 7.21 -2.47 7.13
CA ASP A 81 8.33 -1.54 7.28
C ASP A 81 9.02 -1.21 5.94
N GLN A 82 9.08 -2.16 5.02
CA GLN A 82 9.70 -1.92 3.71
C GLN A 82 8.90 -0.98 2.80
N VAL A 83 7.57 -0.95 2.94
CA VAL A 83 6.68 -0.21 2.04
C VAL A 83 6.06 1.05 2.66
N SER A 84 6.11 1.17 3.98
CA SER A 84 5.62 2.33 4.73
C SER A 84 6.45 3.57 4.43
N CYS A 85 5.82 4.73 4.48
CA CYS A 85 6.55 5.99 4.44
C CYS A 85 7.50 6.10 5.66
N LYS A 86 8.57 6.86 5.51
CA LYS A 86 9.54 7.04 6.60
C LYS A 86 9.39 8.39 7.32
N GLU A 87 8.53 9.25 6.79
CA GLU A 87 8.26 10.59 7.31
C GLU A 87 6.76 10.87 7.28
N ILE A 88 6.32 11.81 8.11
CA ILE A 88 4.94 12.30 8.10
C ILE A 88 4.73 13.12 6.83
N ILE A 89 3.67 12.82 6.09
CA ILE A 89 3.33 13.49 4.84
C ILE A 89 1.91 14.04 4.95
N HIS A 90 1.77 15.35 4.73
CA HIS A 90 0.47 16.01 4.69
C HIS A 90 -0.05 16.13 3.26
N TYR A 91 -1.30 15.74 3.07
CA TYR A 91 -2.01 15.90 1.80
C TYR A 91 -3.26 16.78 2.02
N PHE A 92 -3.44 17.73 1.13
CA PHE A 92 -4.56 18.67 1.17
C PHE A 92 -5.46 18.50 -0.05
N PRO A 93 -6.79 18.66 0.09
CA PRO A 93 -7.69 18.69 -1.04
C PRO A 93 -7.30 19.76 -2.06
N SER A 94 -7.59 19.55 -3.34
CA SER A 94 -7.35 20.51 -4.41
C SER A 94 -8.15 21.80 -4.13
N GLY A 95 -7.47 22.96 -4.12
CA GLY A 95 -8.05 24.26 -3.75
C GLY A 95 -7.65 24.78 -2.37
N THR A 96 -6.93 23.97 -1.58
CA THR A 96 -6.29 24.39 -0.34
C THR A 96 -4.81 24.58 -0.61
N SER A 97 -4.34 25.81 -0.77
CA SER A 97 -2.92 26.08 -1.03
C SER A 97 -2.11 26.10 0.25
N SER A 98 -1.18 25.19 0.38
CA SER A 98 0.06 25.47 1.06
C SER A 98 1.12 25.75 -0.03
N HIS A 99 1.52 26.99 -0.16
CA HIS A 99 2.56 27.57 -1.04
C HIS A 99 2.13 27.98 -2.46
N SER A 100 2.13 29.28 -2.59
CA SER A 100 2.25 30.15 -3.76
C SER A 100 1.04 30.35 -4.68
N ALA A 101 0.70 31.63 -4.69
CA ALA A 101 0.21 32.45 -5.81
C ALA A 101 -1.28 32.40 -6.17
N ALA A 102 -1.91 33.45 -5.69
CA ALA A 102 -2.85 34.33 -6.40
C ALA A 102 -3.71 33.71 -7.53
N ASN A 103 -5.02 33.84 -7.32
CA ASN A 103 -6.11 33.71 -8.26
C ASN A 103 -6.90 32.40 -8.23
N SER A 104 -7.48 32.06 -7.08
CA SER A 104 -8.75 31.32 -7.08
C SER A 104 -9.62 31.75 -5.89
N SER A 105 -10.83 32.23 -6.18
CA SER A 105 -11.78 32.83 -5.27
C SER A 105 -12.53 31.85 -4.35
N PHE A 106 -12.00 30.66 -4.10
CA PHE A 106 -12.54 29.70 -3.16
C PHE A 106 -11.42 29.22 -2.21
N PHE A 107 -11.21 29.99 -1.16
CA PHE A 107 -10.30 29.62 -0.09
C PHE A 107 -11.09 28.88 0.99
N ILE A 108 -10.88 27.58 1.14
CA ILE A 108 -11.34 26.82 2.31
C ILE A 108 -10.25 26.97 3.37
N PRO A 109 -10.52 27.60 4.51
CA PRO A 109 -9.52 27.70 5.57
C PRO A 109 -9.13 26.29 6.04
N HIS A 110 -7.85 26.00 6.21
CA HIS A 110 -7.35 24.71 6.72
C HIS A 110 -8.00 24.33 8.06
N SER A 111 -8.37 25.29 8.88
CA SER A 111 -9.05 25.09 10.18
C SER A 111 -10.45 24.49 10.09
N SER A 112 -11.06 24.45 8.91
CA SER A 112 -12.42 23.89 8.71
C SER A 112 -12.43 22.49 8.12
N LEU A 113 -11.28 21.95 7.72
CA LEU A 113 -11.19 20.61 7.16
C LEU A 113 -11.15 19.56 8.27
N LYS A 114 -11.85 18.45 8.05
CA LYS A 114 -11.67 17.26 8.86
C LYS A 114 -10.31 16.65 8.56
N LYS A 115 -9.59 16.24 9.62
CA LYS A 115 -8.25 15.67 9.54
C LYS A 115 -8.32 14.17 9.80
N VAL A 116 -7.73 13.39 8.94
CA VAL A 116 -7.62 11.93 9.11
C VAL A 116 -6.15 11.57 9.19
N VAL A 117 -5.76 10.94 10.28
CA VAL A 117 -4.48 10.24 10.36
C VAL A 117 -4.60 8.94 9.57
N LEU A 118 -3.70 8.74 8.62
CA LEU A 118 -3.60 7.54 7.81
C LEU A 118 -2.33 6.80 8.17
N VAL A 119 -2.49 5.66 8.87
CA VAL A 119 -1.38 4.76 9.19
C VAL A 119 -0.99 3.99 7.94
N ASP A 120 0.25 4.19 7.52
CA ASP A 120 0.74 3.64 6.27
C ASP A 120 1.34 2.24 6.44
N CYS A 121 0.52 1.22 6.24
CA CYS A 121 0.99 -0.16 6.14
C CYS A 121 1.34 -0.58 4.69
N GLY A 122 1.37 0.35 3.74
CA GLY A 122 1.54 0.10 2.31
C GLY A 122 0.36 0.63 1.51
N VAL A 123 -0.05 1.87 1.81
CA VAL A 123 -1.27 2.50 1.28
C VAL A 123 -1.24 2.64 -0.23
N LYS A 124 -2.31 2.23 -0.88
CA LYS A 124 -2.53 2.51 -2.30
C LYS A 124 -2.88 3.99 -2.50
N THR A 125 -2.16 4.67 -3.39
CA THR A 125 -2.34 6.11 -3.67
C THR A 125 -3.80 6.49 -3.94
N ASN A 126 -4.59 5.59 -4.51
CA ASN A 126 -6.01 5.87 -4.77
C ASN A 126 -6.84 6.06 -3.50
N ILE A 127 -6.48 5.44 -2.39
CA ILE A 127 -7.13 5.63 -1.08
C ILE A 127 -6.96 7.09 -0.65
N ILE A 128 -5.73 7.62 -0.73
CA ILE A 128 -5.44 9.03 -0.41
C ILE A 128 -6.25 9.94 -1.33
N ARG A 129 -6.26 9.67 -2.65
CA ARG A 129 -7.07 10.45 -3.60
C ARG A 129 -8.56 10.44 -3.28
N CYS A 130 -9.09 9.31 -2.82
CA CYS A 130 -10.50 9.20 -2.43
C CYS A 130 -10.84 10.02 -1.18
N LEU A 131 -9.93 10.11 -0.21
CA LEU A 131 -10.10 10.96 0.98
C LEU A 131 -10.04 12.45 0.59
N LEU A 132 -9.04 12.84 -0.21
CA LEU A 132 -8.90 14.21 -0.70
C LEU A 132 -10.11 14.69 -1.51
N LYS A 133 -10.69 13.84 -2.36
CA LYS A 133 -11.93 14.15 -3.10
C LYS A 133 -13.14 14.41 -2.19
N ARG A 134 -13.09 13.99 -0.92
CA ARG A 134 -14.12 14.20 0.10
C ARG A 134 -13.82 15.40 1.00
N ASN A 135 -12.88 16.25 0.59
CA ASN A 135 -12.45 17.41 1.36
C ASN A 135 -11.92 17.07 2.75
N VAL A 136 -11.16 16.00 2.86
CA VAL A 136 -10.49 15.57 4.09
C VAL A 136 -9.01 15.84 3.96
N GLU A 137 -8.40 16.49 4.95
CA GLU A 137 -6.94 16.55 5.09
C GLU A 137 -6.43 15.19 5.53
N VAL A 138 -5.37 14.69 4.89
CA VAL A 138 -4.77 13.38 5.22
C VAL A 138 -3.38 13.59 5.78
N ILE A 139 -3.15 13.11 6.99
CA ILE A 139 -1.85 13.06 7.65
C ILE A 139 -1.38 11.61 7.57
N ARG A 140 -0.57 11.30 6.56
CA ARG A 140 0.02 9.97 6.39
C ARG A 140 1.21 9.84 7.32
N VAL A 141 1.19 8.82 8.18
CA VAL A 141 2.24 8.55 9.17
C VAL A 141 2.86 7.18 8.93
N PRO A 142 4.14 6.98 9.28
CA PRO A 142 4.74 5.64 9.29
C PRO A 142 3.93 4.64 10.12
N TRP A 143 4.02 3.37 9.79
CA TRP A 143 3.27 2.29 10.44
C TRP A 143 3.49 2.19 11.95
N ASP A 144 4.68 2.55 12.42
CA ASP A 144 5.14 2.47 13.82
C ASP A 144 5.07 3.82 14.58
N TYR A 145 4.65 4.89 13.88
CA TYR A 145 4.59 6.22 14.48
C TYR A 145 3.49 6.34 15.55
N ASP A 146 3.81 6.89 16.72
CA ASP A 146 2.82 7.21 17.76
C ASP A 146 2.11 8.54 17.46
N TYR A 147 0.95 8.45 16.83
CA TYR A 147 0.11 9.58 16.43
C TYR A 147 -0.88 10.03 17.51
N ASN A 148 -0.89 9.39 18.69
CA ASN A 148 -1.89 9.68 19.72
C ASN A 148 -1.73 11.07 20.35
N GLY A 149 -0.62 11.76 20.10
CA GLY A 149 -0.41 13.16 20.48
C GLY A 149 -0.83 14.18 19.41
N LEU A 150 -1.29 13.74 18.24
CA LEU A 150 -1.76 14.64 17.19
C LEU A 150 -3.25 14.99 17.37
N GLU A 151 -3.67 16.15 16.83
CA GLU A 151 -5.07 16.51 16.72
C GLU A 151 -5.64 16.04 15.38
N PHE A 152 -6.62 15.12 15.41
CA PHE A 152 -7.30 14.59 14.23
C PHE A 152 -8.72 14.15 14.54
N ASP A 153 -9.56 14.05 13.50
CA ASP A 153 -10.98 13.73 13.60
C ASP A 153 -11.30 12.25 13.28
N GLY A 154 -10.37 11.52 12.71
CA GLY A 154 -10.56 10.11 12.36
C GLY A 154 -9.25 9.38 12.09
N LEU A 155 -9.25 8.09 12.32
CA LEU A 155 -8.11 7.20 12.11
C LEU A 155 -8.41 6.26 10.94
N PHE A 156 -7.48 6.16 10.01
CA PHE A 156 -7.56 5.26 8.86
C PHE A 156 -6.33 4.35 8.85
N ILE A 157 -6.53 3.04 8.92
CA ILE A 157 -5.46 2.05 8.86
C ILE A 157 -5.49 1.46 7.45
N SER A 158 -4.38 1.58 6.72
CA SER A 158 -4.34 1.20 5.32
C SER A 158 -4.21 -0.31 5.11
N ASN A 159 -4.40 -0.72 3.85
CA ASN A 159 -3.95 -2.03 3.40
C ASN A 159 -2.43 -2.14 3.51
N GLY A 160 -1.93 -3.37 3.54
CA GLY A 160 -0.49 -3.65 3.54
C GLY A 160 -0.17 -5.09 3.17
N PRO A 161 1.10 -5.37 2.87
CA PRO A 161 1.61 -6.73 2.67
C PRO A 161 2.02 -7.35 4.01
N GLY A 162 2.18 -8.66 4.02
CA GLY A 162 2.76 -9.39 5.15
C GLY A 162 1.73 -9.85 6.18
N ASP A 163 2.25 -10.21 7.34
CA ASP A 163 1.49 -10.72 8.47
C ASP A 163 1.26 -9.58 9.48
N PRO A 164 0.01 -9.30 9.90
CA PRO A 164 -0.28 -8.32 10.95
C PRO A 164 0.46 -8.56 12.26
N ASP A 165 0.76 -9.81 12.58
CA ASP A 165 1.50 -10.18 13.80
C ASP A 165 2.93 -9.61 13.84
N THR A 166 3.46 -9.16 12.70
CA THR A 166 4.76 -8.48 12.64
C THR A 166 4.68 -6.98 12.94
N CYS A 167 3.48 -6.44 13.22
CA CYS A 167 3.21 -5.01 13.34
C CYS A 167 2.86 -4.56 14.77
N ASP A 168 3.51 -5.08 15.79
CA ASP A 168 3.22 -4.79 17.20
C ASP A 168 3.12 -3.29 17.54
N ALA A 169 4.02 -2.45 17.00
CA ALA A 169 3.99 -1.01 17.24
C ALA A 169 2.70 -0.36 16.75
N ALA A 170 2.23 -0.74 15.54
CA ALA A 170 0.96 -0.28 15.00
C ALA A 170 -0.20 -0.72 15.89
N VAL A 171 -0.23 -2.00 16.30
CA VAL A 171 -1.28 -2.57 17.17
C VAL A 171 -1.37 -1.81 18.49
N GLN A 172 -0.23 -1.52 19.14
CA GLN A 172 -0.21 -0.76 20.38
C GLN A 172 -0.74 0.68 20.21
N ASN A 173 -0.37 1.36 19.12
CA ASN A 173 -0.84 2.71 18.84
C ASN A 173 -2.33 2.74 18.50
N ILE A 174 -2.84 1.74 17.77
CA ILE A 174 -4.26 1.58 17.49
C ILE A 174 -5.05 1.34 18.79
N ARG A 175 -4.57 0.45 19.68
CA ARG A 175 -5.23 0.20 20.99
C ARG A 175 -5.33 1.47 21.83
N LYS A 176 -4.30 2.33 21.84
CA LYS A 176 -4.37 3.63 22.51
C LYS A 176 -5.45 4.51 21.91
N ALA A 177 -5.53 4.59 20.57
CA ALA A 177 -6.54 5.38 19.87
C ALA A 177 -7.97 4.86 20.13
N MET A 178 -8.16 3.55 20.20
CA MET A 178 -9.45 2.92 20.50
C MET A 178 -9.99 3.24 21.90
N ALA A 179 -9.15 3.68 22.84
CA ALA A 179 -9.61 4.16 24.13
C ALA A 179 -10.53 5.39 24.02
N ASN A 180 -10.47 6.14 22.92
CA ASN A 180 -11.43 7.18 22.61
C ASN A 180 -12.59 6.59 21.80
N GLU A 181 -13.66 6.17 22.48
CA GLU A 181 -14.87 5.57 21.86
C GLU A 181 -15.58 6.48 20.82
N LYS A 182 -15.29 7.78 20.83
CA LYS A 182 -15.88 8.74 19.87
C LYS A 182 -15.04 8.90 18.61
N LEU A 183 -13.82 8.37 18.57
CA LEU A 183 -12.95 8.47 17.40
C LEU A 183 -13.41 7.47 16.33
N PRO A 184 -13.84 7.92 15.15
CA PRO A 184 -14.13 7.01 14.06
C PRO A 184 -12.82 6.37 13.55
N ILE A 185 -12.82 5.03 13.49
CA ILE A 185 -11.68 4.23 13.01
C ILE A 185 -12.14 3.41 11.83
N PHE A 186 -11.36 3.38 10.76
CA PHE A 186 -11.63 2.61 9.56
C PHE A 186 -10.37 1.88 9.09
N GLY A 187 -10.50 0.59 8.81
CA GLY A 187 -9.41 -0.26 8.33
C GLY A 187 -9.71 -0.92 7.00
N ILE A 188 -8.70 -1.08 6.15
CA ILE A 188 -8.78 -1.82 4.89
C ILE A 188 -7.79 -2.99 4.90
N CYS A 189 -8.26 -4.20 4.56
CA CYS A 189 -7.43 -5.40 4.43
C CYS A 189 -6.64 -5.64 5.72
N MET A 190 -5.32 -5.54 5.69
CA MET A 190 -4.47 -5.62 6.89
C MET A 190 -4.96 -4.70 8.02
N GLY A 191 -5.36 -3.48 7.71
CA GLY A 191 -5.88 -2.54 8.72
C GLY A 191 -7.22 -2.95 9.33
N ASN A 192 -7.92 -3.94 8.77
CA ASN A 192 -9.16 -4.51 9.33
C ASN A 192 -8.87 -5.74 10.20
N GLN A 193 -7.76 -6.40 10.02
CA GLN A 193 -7.32 -7.54 10.83
C GLN A 193 -6.76 -7.08 12.17
#